data_8a92d3342442f6bb2da398412bf4314c
#
_entry.id   8a92d3342442f6bb2da398412bf4314c
#
_cell.length_a   1.000
_cell.length_b   1.000
_cell.length_c   1.000
_cell.angle_alpha   90.00
_cell.angle_beta   90.00
_cell.angle_gamma   90.00
#
_symmetry.space_group_name_H-M   'P 1'
#
loop_
_entity.id
_entity.type
_entity.pdbx_description
1 polymer ?
#
loop_
_entity_poly.entity_id
_entity_poly.type
_entity_poly.pdbx_seq_one_letter_code
_entity_poly.pdbx_strand_id
1 'polypeptide(L)'
;SPAPDAWSRPDIPLHALAMYKMAREGIEPDQPGSVGPMKQVTEIQGHGMPVAFVGDVVGTGSSRKSATNSVLWYFGDDMPGVPNKRSGGVCIGGKVAPIFYNTMEDAGALVFEAPVDDLTMGDIIEIRPYEGTILNESGELLSEFELKSQVLLDEVRAGGRINLIIGRVLTLRAREALGLGASDLFRTPEQP
;
A
#
# COMPACT_ATOMS: atom_id res chain seq x y z
N SER A 1 4.95 -13.20 11.90
CA SER A 1 3.69 -13.97 11.94
C SER A 1 2.73 -13.32 12.90
N PRO A 2 1.42 -13.30 12.63
CA PRO A 2 0.44 -12.77 13.58
C PRO A 2 0.52 -13.55 14.90
N ALA A 3 0.16 -12.88 16.01
CA ALA A 3 0.09 -13.55 17.30
C ALA A 3 -0.96 -14.68 17.26
N PRO A 4 -0.76 -15.79 17.99
CA PRO A 4 -1.66 -16.95 17.95
C PRO A 4 -3.13 -16.63 18.24
N ASP A 5 -3.39 -15.64 19.10
CA ASP A 5 -4.73 -15.15 19.41
C ASP A 5 -5.39 -14.39 18.24
N ALA A 6 -4.61 -13.79 17.34
CA ALA A 6 -5.13 -13.12 16.16
C ALA A 6 -5.65 -14.11 15.09
N TRP A 7 -5.16 -15.35 15.09
CA TRP A 7 -5.59 -16.37 14.11
C TRP A 7 -7.03 -16.83 14.33
N SER A 8 -7.48 -16.81 15.58
CA SER A 8 -8.83 -17.23 15.94
C SER A 8 -9.88 -16.13 15.82
N ARG A 9 -9.47 -14.90 15.49
CA ARG A 9 -10.36 -13.74 15.40
C ARG A 9 -10.35 -13.18 14.00
N PRO A 10 -11.51 -12.94 13.38
CA PRO A 10 -11.61 -12.30 12.07
C PRO A 10 -11.42 -10.77 12.16
N ASP A 11 -10.60 -10.32 13.10
CA ASP A 11 -10.35 -8.90 13.37
C ASP A 11 -9.02 -8.48 12.76
N ILE A 12 -9.08 -7.72 11.66
CA ILE A 12 -7.90 -7.26 10.91
C ILE A 12 -6.96 -6.40 11.77
N PRO A 13 -7.42 -5.47 12.64
CA PRO A 13 -6.54 -4.71 13.53
C PRO A 13 -5.66 -5.58 14.43
N LEU A 14 -6.14 -6.74 14.88
CA LEU A 14 -5.31 -7.65 15.68
C LEU A 14 -4.14 -8.24 14.89
N HIS A 15 -4.30 -8.46 13.59
CA HIS A 15 -3.21 -8.90 12.72
C HIS A 15 -2.15 -7.82 12.54
N ALA A 16 -2.56 -6.56 12.44
CA ALA A 16 -1.64 -5.44 12.39
C ALA A 16 -0.87 -5.26 13.71
N LEU A 17 -1.54 -5.32 14.85
CA LEU A 17 -0.89 -5.28 16.16
C LEU A 17 0.20 -6.35 16.31
N ALA A 18 0.00 -7.53 15.72
CA ALA A 18 1.01 -8.59 15.74
C ALA A 18 2.32 -8.21 15.04
N MET A 19 2.31 -7.28 14.10
CA MET A 19 3.53 -6.78 13.43
C MET A 19 4.44 -6.03 14.40
N TYR A 20 3.88 -5.42 15.43
CA TYR A 20 4.60 -4.59 16.40
C TYR A 20 4.80 -5.24 17.76
N LYS A 21 4.28 -6.45 17.99
CA LYS A 21 4.39 -7.15 19.26
C LYS A 21 5.77 -7.75 19.56
N MET A 22 6.63 -7.86 18.54
CA MET A 22 7.98 -8.39 18.75
C MET A 22 8.94 -7.24 19.07
N ALA A 23 9.76 -7.43 20.11
CA ALA A 23 10.85 -6.52 20.40
C ALA A 23 11.78 -6.42 19.18
N ARG A 24 12.14 -5.20 18.83
CA ARG A 24 13.14 -4.88 17.81
C ARG A 24 14.21 -4.01 18.46
N GLU A 25 15.39 -4.02 17.90
CA GLU A 25 16.45 -3.17 18.41
C GLU A 25 16.01 -1.70 18.41
N GLY A 26 16.07 -1.06 19.57
CA GLY A 26 15.65 0.33 19.77
C GLY A 26 14.14 0.60 19.81
N ILE A 27 13.28 -0.44 19.70
CA ILE A 27 11.82 -0.28 19.73
C ILE A 27 11.21 -1.25 20.76
N GLU A 28 10.55 -0.70 21.76
CA GLU A 28 9.79 -1.49 22.72
C GLU A 28 8.53 -2.12 22.07
N PRO A 29 8.18 -3.36 22.44
CA PRO A 29 6.95 -3.98 21.97
C PRO A 29 5.73 -3.16 22.37
N ASP A 30 4.75 -3.06 21.45
CA ASP A 30 3.49 -2.40 21.76
C ASP A 30 2.68 -3.24 22.74
N GLN A 31 2.17 -2.59 23.78
CA GLN A 31 1.32 -3.19 24.81
C GLN A 31 -0.04 -2.50 24.77
N PRO A 32 -1.15 -3.19 25.01
CA PRO A 32 -2.45 -2.56 25.09
C PRO A 32 -2.46 -1.37 26.06
N GLY A 33 -2.78 -0.18 25.57
CA GLY A 33 -2.80 1.05 26.35
C GLY A 33 -1.45 1.72 26.61
N SER A 34 -0.34 1.17 26.05
CA SER A 34 1.01 1.77 26.19
C SER A 34 1.34 2.71 25.03
N VAL A 35 2.45 3.45 25.21
CA VAL A 35 3.09 4.21 24.14
C VAL A 35 3.97 3.24 23.35
N GLY A 36 3.60 2.95 22.11
CA GLY A 36 4.36 2.04 21.26
C GLY A 36 4.25 2.46 19.79
N PRO A 37 4.79 1.66 18.85
CA PRO A 37 4.77 1.96 17.42
C PRO A 37 3.36 2.25 16.88
N MET A 38 2.33 1.56 17.38
CA MET A 38 0.95 1.79 16.99
C MET A 38 0.43 3.18 17.37
N LYS A 39 0.85 3.68 18.55
CA LYS A 39 0.50 5.03 18.97
C LYS A 39 1.17 6.06 18.05
N GLN A 40 2.43 5.87 17.72
CA GLN A 40 3.16 6.74 16.79
C GLN A 40 2.49 6.76 15.41
N VAL A 41 2.09 5.60 14.86
CA VAL A 41 1.34 5.53 13.60
C VAL A 41 0.04 6.33 13.69
N THR A 42 -0.70 6.20 14.79
CA THR A 42 -1.97 6.94 14.99
C THR A 42 -1.73 8.45 15.09
N GLU A 43 -0.67 8.87 15.76
CA GLU A 43 -0.27 10.28 15.87
C GLU A 43 0.08 10.86 14.49
N ILE A 44 0.88 10.15 13.69
CA ILE A 44 1.23 10.54 12.32
C ILE A 44 -0.03 10.66 11.45
N GLN A 45 -0.94 9.69 11.52
CA GLN A 45 -2.21 9.73 10.79
C GLN A 45 -3.07 10.96 11.18
N GLY A 46 -2.98 11.41 12.43
CA GLY A 46 -3.68 12.60 12.92
C GLY A 46 -3.26 13.92 12.24
N HIS A 47 -2.15 13.95 11.52
CA HIS A 47 -1.70 15.14 10.79
C HIS A 47 -2.47 15.37 9.47
N GLY A 48 -3.37 14.45 9.09
CA GLY A 48 -4.24 14.62 7.92
C GLY A 48 -3.56 14.39 6.57
N MET A 49 -2.34 13.88 6.56
CA MET A 49 -1.62 13.45 5.36
C MET A 49 -1.70 11.94 5.19
N PRO A 50 -1.69 11.42 3.95
CA PRO A 50 -1.51 9.99 3.71
C PRO A 50 -0.22 9.48 4.36
N VAL A 51 -0.27 8.28 4.93
CA VAL A 51 0.88 7.67 5.61
C VAL A 51 1.40 6.51 4.78
N ALA A 52 2.72 6.45 4.57
CA ALA A 52 3.38 5.34 3.91
C ALA A 52 3.88 4.30 4.92
N PHE A 53 3.72 3.02 4.61
CA PHE A 53 4.39 1.93 5.30
C PHE A 53 5.77 1.69 4.67
N VAL A 54 6.83 1.82 5.46
CA VAL A 54 8.22 1.70 4.98
C VAL A 54 8.95 0.61 5.74
N GLY A 55 9.80 -0.15 5.06
CA GLY A 55 10.65 -1.16 5.69
C GLY A 55 11.73 -1.70 4.78
N ASP A 56 12.86 -2.16 5.35
CA ASP A 56 14.01 -2.69 4.59
C ASP A 56 13.63 -3.92 3.78
N VAL A 57 12.96 -4.88 4.44
CA VAL A 57 12.47 -6.11 3.79
C VAL A 57 11.03 -6.35 4.19
N VAL A 58 10.12 -6.23 3.24
CA VAL A 58 8.67 -6.25 3.47
C VAL A 58 8.05 -7.53 2.94
N GLY A 59 7.11 -8.08 3.69
CA GLY A 59 6.22 -9.17 3.23
C GLY A 59 6.83 -10.57 3.24
N THR A 60 7.91 -10.84 3.97
CA THR A 60 8.60 -12.13 4.03
C THR A 60 7.91 -13.18 4.91
N GLY A 61 6.90 -12.79 5.70
CA GLY A 61 6.17 -13.71 6.57
C GLY A 61 5.33 -14.75 5.83
N SER A 62 4.92 -15.80 6.52
CA SER A 62 4.12 -16.91 5.96
C SER A 62 2.71 -16.45 5.53
N SER A 63 2.06 -15.59 6.31
CA SER A 63 0.69 -15.11 6.09
C SER A 63 0.66 -13.78 5.31
N ARG A 64 1.10 -13.78 4.07
CA ARG A 64 1.27 -12.57 3.26
C ARG A 64 -0.03 -11.82 2.99
N LYS A 65 -1.14 -12.54 2.75
CA LYS A 65 -2.47 -11.92 2.58
C LYS A 65 -2.94 -11.21 3.86
N SER A 66 -2.74 -11.83 5.02
CA SER A 66 -3.06 -11.20 6.31
C SER A 66 -2.19 -9.97 6.55
N ALA A 67 -0.90 -10.02 6.19
CA ALA A 67 -0.01 -8.88 6.29
C ALA A 67 -0.47 -7.72 5.38
N THR A 68 -0.84 -8.00 4.14
CA THR A 68 -1.42 -7.00 3.22
C THR A 68 -2.68 -6.38 3.81
N ASN A 69 -3.62 -7.20 4.29
CA ASN A 69 -4.85 -6.69 4.91
C ASN A 69 -4.55 -5.79 6.12
N SER A 70 -3.55 -6.14 6.92
CA SER A 70 -3.13 -5.35 8.07
C SER A 70 -2.54 -4.00 7.65
N VAL A 71 -1.69 -3.97 6.64
CA VAL A 71 -1.13 -2.72 6.11
C VAL A 71 -2.25 -1.86 5.53
N LEU A 72 -3.12 -2.41 4.69
CA LEU A 72 -4.23 -1.66 4.10
C LEU A 72 -5.21 -1.13 5.15
N TRP A 73 -5.42 -1.87 6.24
CA TRP A 73 -6.29 -1.42 7.33
C TRP A 73 -5.82 -0.13 7.98
N TYR A 74 -4.50 0.02 8.13
CA TYR A 74 -3.91 1.20 8.76
C TYR A 74 -3.53 2.29 7.77
N PHE A 75 -3.15 1.94 6.55
CA PHE A 75 -2.55 2.88 5.59
C PHE A 75 -3.39 3.07 4.32
N GLY A 76 -4.48 2.33 4.16
CA GLY A 76 -5.42 2.47 3.06
C GLY A 76 -6.65 3.28 3.43
N ASP A 77 -7.46 3.58 2.40
CA ASP A 77 -8.70 4.31 2.50
C ASP A 77 -9.91 3.39 2.44
N ASP A 78 -11.01 3.77 3.09
CA ASP A 78 -12.26 3.02 3.03
C ASP A 78 -12.83 3.03 1.60
N MET A 79 -13.21 1.86 1.10
CA MET A 79 -13.86 1.76 -0.21
C MET A 79 -15.32 2.21 -0.11
N PRO A 80 -15.75 3.22 -0.90
CA PRO A 80 -17.13 3.67 -0.90
C PRO A 80 -18.11 2.54 -1.22
N GLY A 81 -19.08 2.33 -0.36
CA GLY A 81 -20.12 1.32 -0.55
C GLY A 81 -19.72 -0.13 -0.26
N VAL A 82 -18.48 -0.39 0.17
CA VAL A 82 -18.00 -1.73 0.52
C VAL A 82 -17.57 -1.75 1.98
N PRO A 83 -18.42 -2.21 2.91
CA PRO A 83 -18.08 -2.22 4.32
C PRO A 83 -16.88 -3.12 4.63
N ASN A 84 -16.05 -2.68 5.58
CA ASN A 84 -14.87 -3.41 6.07
C ASN A 84 -13.82 -3.75 4.98
N LYS A 85 -13.76 -2.97 3.90
CA LYS A 85 -12.74 -3.11 2.88
C LYS A 85 -12.02 -1.79 2.63
N ARG A 86 -10.71 -1.87 2.57
CA ARG A 86 -9.83 -0.74 2.25
C ARG A 86 -9.00 -1.05 1.03
N SER A 87 -8.64 0.00 0.32
CA SER A 87 -7.76 -0.03 -0.85
C SER A 87 -6.81 1.17 -0.80
N GLY A 88 -5.91 1.25 -1.74
CA GLY A 88 -4.93 2.34 -1.76
C GLY A 88 -3.81 2.13 -0.72
N GLY A 89 -3.33 3.23 -0.16
CA GLY A 89 -2.17 3.23 0.71
C GLY A 89 -0.85 3.15 -0.05
N VAL A 90 0.24 3.45 0.65
CA VAL A 90 1.59 3.44 0.09
C VAL A 90 2.47 2.47 0.88
N CYS A 91 3.22 1.64 0.16
CA CYS A 91 4.16 0.71 0.76
C CYS A 91 5.50 0.80 0.02
N ILE A 92 6.56 1.17 0.74
CA ILE A 92 7.92 1.29 0.23
C ILE A 92 8.77 0.22 0.89
N GLY A 93 9.48 -0.58 0.12
CA GLY A 93 10.41 -1.56 0.65
C GLY A 93 11.78 -1.43 0.03
N GLY A 94 12.85 -1.58 0.82
CA GLY A 94 14.18 -1.84 0.27
C GLY A 94 14.15 -3.11 -0.58
N LYS A 95 13.41 -4.13 -0.09
CA LYS A 95 12.97 -5.31 -0.83
C LYS A 95 11.54 -5.66 -0.46
N VAL A 96 10.75 -6.09 -1.42
CA VAL A 96 9.36 -6.52 -1.22
C VAL A 96 9.17 -7.95 -1.72
N ALA A 97 8.70 -8.83 -0.84
CA ALA A 97 8.44 -10.23 -1.21
C ALA A 97 7.38 -10.31 -2.33
N PRO A 98 7.61 -11.12 -3.39
CA PRO A 98 6.80 -11.07 -4.62
C PRO A 98 5.30 -11.28 -4.37
N ILE A 99 4.93 -12.24 -3.52
CA ILE A 99 3.50 -12.52 -3.23
C ILE A 99 2.86 -11.35 -2.46
N PHE A 100 3.59 -10.72 -1.56
CA PHE A 100 3.10 -9.54 -0.85
C PHE A 100 2.95 -8.36 -1.82
N TYR A 101 3.94 -8.14 -2.68
CA TYR A 101 3.91 -7.12 -3.73
C TYR A 101 2.65 -7.24 -4.59
N ASN A 102 2.44 -8.41 -5.20
CA ASN A 102 1.29 -8.66 -6.06
C ASN A 102 -0.05 -8.49 -5.33
N THR A 103 -0.12 -8.89 -4.05
CA THR A 103 -1.36 -8.75 -3.27
C THR A 103 -1.65 -7.28 -2.94
N MET A 104 -0.62 -6.47 -2.69
CA MET A 104 -0.75 -5.02 -2.49
C MET A 104 -1.20 -4.33 -3.79
N GLU A 105 -0.58 -4.68 -4.92
CA GLU A 105 -0.94 -4.22 -6.26
C GLU A 105 -2.40 -4.54 -6.58
N ASP A 106 -2.82 -5.81 -6.41
CA ASP A 106 -4.20 -6.26 -6.62
C ASP A 106 -5.22 -5.45 -5.80
N ALA A 107 -4.82 -5.02 -4.61
CA ALA A 107 -5.65 -4.21 -3.72
C ALA A 107 -5.61 -2.70 -4.03
N GLY A 108 -4.87 -2.27 -5.04
CA GLY A 108 -4.77 -0.88 -5.45
C GLY A 108 -3.87 -0.03 -4.57
N ALA A 109 -2.92 -0.63 -3.85
CA ALA A 109 -1.90 0.11 -3.13
C ALA A 109 -0.73 0.48 -4.05
N LEU A 110 -0.15 1.65 -3.83
CA LEU A 110 1.11 2.05 -4.45
C LEU A 110 2.26 1.33 -3.73
N VAL A 111 2.72 0.22 -4.31
CA VAL A 111 3.82 -0.58 -3.76
C VAL A 111 5.01 -0.55 -4.71
N PHE A 112 6.20 -0.27 -4.17
CA PHE A 112 7.43 -0.25 -4.95
C PHE A 112 8.67 -0.50 -4.09
N GLU A 113 9.78 -0.83 -4.75
CA GLU A 113 11.10 -1.00 -4.13
C GLU A 113 11.92 0.26 -4.36
N ALA A 114 12.52 0.77 -3.28
CA ALA A 114 13.42 1.92 -3.29
C ALA A 114 14.45 1.79 -2.16
N PRO A 115 15.63 2.41 -2.24
CA PRO A 115 16.48 2.63 -1.08
C PRO A 115 15.70 3.36 0.02
N VAL A 116 15.74 2.83 1.24
CA VAL A 116 14.96 3.35 2.38
C VAL A 116 15.84 3.78 3.57
N ASP A 117 17.16 3.69 3.40
CA ASP A 117 18.14 3.94 4.47
C ASP A 117 18.05 5.36 5.05
N ASP A 118 17.67 6.32 4.21
CA ASP A 118 17.54 7.74 4.57
C ASP A 118 16.10 8.12 5.01
N LEU A 119 15.20 7.14 5.15
CA LEU A 119 13.81 7.38 5.58
C LEU A 119 13.62 7.01 7.05
N THR A 120 13.12 7.97 7.83
CA THR A 120 12.84 7.80 9.27
C THR A 120 11.34 7.92 9.56
N MET A 121 10.88 7.30 10.64
CA MET A 121 9.48 7.41 11.06
C MET A 121 9.13 8.87 11.41
N GLY A 122 8.14 9.42 10.75
CA GLY A 122 7.68 10.78 10.93
C GLY A 122 8.16 11.77 9.87
N ASP A 123 9.04 11.33 8.97
CA ASP A 123 9.48 12.17 7.85
C ASP A 123 8.31 12.50 6.93
N ILE A 124 8.29 13.74 6.44
CA ILE A 124 7.38 14.16 5.38
C ILE A 124 8.11 14.02 4.05
N ILE A 125 7.54 13.22 3.17
CA ILE A 125 8.12 12.94 1.85
C ILE A 125 7.11 13.22 0.73
N GLU A 126 7.62 13.62 -0.42
CA GLU A 126 6.85 13.71 -1.66
C GLU A 126 7.24 12.56 -2.57
N ILE A 127 6.26 11.74 -2.97
CA ILE A 127 6.46 10.62 -3.90
C ILE A 127 5.93 11.03 -5.25
N ARG A 128 6.76 10.96 -6.28
CA ARG A 128 6.40 11.25 -7.68
C ARG A 128 6.44 9.96 -8.49
N PRO A 129 5.35 9.21 -8.54
CA PRO A 129 5.35 7.86 -9.11
C PRO A 129 5.58 7.82 -10.62
N TYR A 130 5.28 8.89 -11.35
CA TYR A 130 5.56 8.98 -12.79
C TYR A 130 7.02 9.30 -13.10
N GLU A 131 7.69 10.00 -12.18
CA GLU A 131 9.09 10.40 -12.28
C GLU A 131 10.01 9.36 -11.63
N GLY A 132 9.44 8.50 -10.77
CA GLY A 132 10.19 7.50 -10.02
C GLY A 132 11.08 8.11 -8.94
N THR A 133 10.63 9.17 -8.27
CA THR A 133 11.44 9.89 -7.28
C THR A 133 10.72 10.06 -5.95
N ILE A 134 11.52 10.06 -4.87
CA ILE A 134 11.10 10.42 -3.51
C ILE A 134 11.91 11.65 -3.11
N LEU A 135 11.22 12.69 -2.70
CA LEU A 135 11.84 13.96 -2.25
C LEU A 135 11.53 14.16 -0.76
N ASN A 136 12.40 14.91 -0.07
CA ASN A 136 12.11 15.38 1.28
C ASN A 136 11.20 16.63 1.25
N GLU A 137 10.83 17.15 2.43
CA GLU A 137 10.00 18.34 2.59
C GLU A 137 10.62 19.60 1.94
N SER A 138 11.96 19.65 1.82
CA SER A 138 12.68 20.74 1.16
C SER A 138 12.74 20.59 -0.36
N GLY A 139 12.24 19.47 -0.92
CA GLY A 139 12.29 19.18 -2.34
C GLY A 139 13.62 18.55 -2.82
N GLU A 140 14.49 18.12 -1.90
CA GLU A 140 15.73 17.43 -2.24
C GLU A 140 15.47 15.95 -2.51
N LEU A 141 16.17 15.38 -3.48
CA LEU A 141 16.05 13.97 -3.86
C LEU A 141 16.61 13.08 -2.74
N LEU A 142 15.75 12.23 -2.17
CA LEU A 142 16.14 11.19 -1.20
C LEU A 142 16.45 9.87 -1.90
N SER A 143 15.60 9.49 -2.87
CA SER A 143 15.69 8.16 -3.48
C SER A 143 15.03 8.14 -4.84
N GLU A 144 15.49 7.25 -5.71
CA GLU A 144 14.89 6.95 -7.01
C GLU A 144 14.34 5.52 -7.02
N PHE A 145 13.28 5.29 -7.79
CA PHE A 145 12.68 3.98 -7.96
C PHE A 145 12.10 3.79 -9.36
N GLU A 146 11.92 2.53 -9.73
CA GLU A 146 11.24 2.15 -10.96
C GLU A 146 10.03 1.29 -10.62
N LEU A 147 8.88 1.62 -11.20
CA LEU A 147 7.68 0.78 -11.06
C LEU A 147 7.83 -0.47 -11.92
N LYS A 148 7.55 -1.64 -11.35
CA LYS A 148 7.61 -2.93 -12.07
C LYS A 148 6.62 -3.00 -13.24
N SER A 149 5.55 -2.20 -13.17
CA SER A 149 4.54 -2.10 -14.23
C SER A 149 3.90 -0.73 -14.22
N GLN A 150 3.69 -0.16 -15.40
CA GLN A 150 2.91 1.08 -15.55
C GLN A 150 1.42 0.87 -15.23
N VAL A 151 0.93 -0.38 -15.33
CA VAL A 151 -0.45 -0.74 -14.99
C VAL A 151 -0.72 -0.56 -13.50
N LEU A 152 0.30 -0.61 -12.65
CA LEU A 152 0.18 -0.36 -11.21
C LEU A 152 -0.53 0.99 -10.93
N LEU A 153 -0.18 2.04 -11.64
CA LEU A 153 -0.81 3.35 -11.43
C LEU A 153 -2.29 3.38 -11.83
N ASP A 154 -2.66 2.60 -12.85
CA ASP A 154 -4.06 2.43 -13.23
C ASP A 154 -4.83 1.63 -12.17
N GLU A 155 -4.20 0.60 -11.58
CA GLU A 155 -4.78 -0.18 -10.47
C GLU A 155 -4.97 0.67 -9.22
N VAL A 156 -3.98 1.49 -8.86
CA VAL A 156 -4.09 2.46 -7.75
C VAL A 156 -5.25 3.41 -7.96
N ARG A 157 -5.37 4.02 -9.15
CA ARG A 157 -6.46 4.94 -9.49
C ARG A 157 -7.84 4.29 -9.48
N ALA A 158 -7.92 3.02 -9.90
CA ALA A 158 -9.16 2.27 -9.93
C ALA A 158 -9.57 1.72 -8.55
N GLY A 159 -8.67 1.77 -7.55
CA GLY A 159 -8.89 1.14 -6.25
C GLY A 159 -8.73 -0.40 -6.29
N GLY A 160 -7.88 -0.89 -7.19
CA GLY A 160 -7.48 -2.29 -7.31
C GLY A 160 -7.78 -2.92 -8.67
N ARG A 161 -7.13 -4.06 -8.92
CA ARG A 161 -7.16 -4.77 -10.22
C ARG A 161 -8.56 -5.12 -10.69
N ILE A 162 -9.42 -5.61 -9.82
CA ILE A 162 -10.79 -6.01 -10.18
C ILE A 162 -11.59 -4.79 -10.65
N ASN A 163 -11.49 -3.68 -9.93
CA ASN A 163 -12.17 -2.44 -10.30
C ASN A 163 -11.67 -1.90 -11.65
N LEU A 164 -10.36 -2.00 -11.89
CA LEU A 164 -9.76 -1.62 -13.17
C LEU A 164 -10.32 -2.45 -14.33
N ILE A 165 -10.37 -3.78 -14.17
CA ILE A 165 -10.92 -4.68 -15.19
C ILE A 165 -12.38 -4.35 -15.49
N ILE A 166 -13.20 -4.21 -14.45
CA ILE A 166 -14.63 -3.85 -14.61
C ILE A 166 -14.77 -2.49 -15.30
N GLY A 167 -14.02 -1.49 -14.83
CA GLY A 167 -14.05 -0.14 -15.42
C GLY A 167 -13.66 -0.13 -16.89
N ARG A 168 -12.63 -0.87 -17.27
CA ARG A 168 -12.22 -1.02 -18.69
C ARG A 168 -13.34 -1.62 -19.55
N VAL A 169 -13.94 -2.72 -19.09
CA VAL A 169 -15.03 -3.39 -19.82
C VAL A 169 -16.24 -2.47 -19.97
N LEU A 170 -16.66 -1.78 -18.91
CA LEU A 170 -17.80 -0.86 -18.95
C LEU A 170 -17.51 0.34 -19.85
N THR A 171 -16.32 0.90 -19.80
CA THR A 171 -15.89 2.01 -20.65
C THR A 171 -15.91 1.62 -22.13
N LEU A 172 -15.36 0.45 -22.47
CA LEU A 172 -15.37 -0.06 -23.85
C LEU A 172 -16.79 -0.22 -24.36
N ARG A 173 -17.69 -0.86 -23.61
CA ARG A 173 -19.10 -1.03 -23.99
C ARG A 173 -19.84 0.30 -24.17
N ALA A 174 -19.61 1.25 -23.27
CA ALA A 174 -20.23 2.58 -23.38
C ALA A 174 -19.73 3.34 -24.62
N ARG A 175 -18.44 3.28 -24.91
CA ARG A 175 -17.86 3.92 -26.11
C ARG A 175 -18.38 3.30 -27.39
N GLU A 176 -18.49 1.98 -27.43
CA GLU A 176 -19.08 1.26 -28.57
C GLU A 176 -20.53 1.69 -28.80
N ALA A 177 -21.36 1.72 -27.76
CA ALA A 177 -22.75 2.15 -27.84
C ALA A 177 -22.91 3.61 -28.28
N LEU A 178 -21.94 4.47 -27.99
CA LEU A 178 -21.92 5.89 -28.39
C LEU A 178 -21.21 6.14 -29.71
N GLY A 179 -20.70 5.12 -30.41
CA GLY A 179 -19.94 5.26 -31.64
C GLY A 179 -18.61 5.99 -31.49
N LEU A 180 -18.02 6.00 -30.27
CA LEU A 180 -16.76 6.64 -29.98
C LEU A 180 -15.59 5.68 -30.25
N GLY A 181 -14.47 6.21 -30.72
CA GLY A 181 -13.23 5.43 -30.92
C GLY A 181 -12.64 4.84 -29.66
N ALA A 182 -11.53 4.10 -29.78
CA ALA A 182 -10.80 3.54 -28.64
C ALA A 182 -10.40 4.61 -27.61
N SER A 183 -10.20 4.21 -26.37
CA SER A 183 -9.82 5.10 -25.27
C SER A 183 -8.35 4.86 -24.89
N ASP A 184 -7.57 5.93 -24.78
CA ASP A 184 -6.19 5.89 -24.28
C ASP A 184 -6.13 6.06 -22.75
N LEU A 185 -7.27 6.20 -22.07
CA LEU A 185 -7.33 6.40 -20.62
C LEU A 185 -6.76 5.22 -19.82
N PHE A 186 -6.87 4.01 -20.38
CA PHE A 186 -6.31 2.81 -19.80
C PHE A 186 -5.53 2.07 -20.88
N ARG A 187 -4.22 2.08 -20.79
CA ARG A 187 -3.39 1.28 -21.70
C ARG A 187 -3.72 -0.19 -21.52
N THR A 188 -4.08 -0.87 -22.57
CA THR A 188 -4.10 -2.34 -22.61
C THR A 188 -2.65 -2.80 -22.60
N PRO A 189 -2.25 -3.77 -21.73
CA PRO A 189 -0.95 -4.39 -21.88
C PRO A 189 -0.80 -4.93 -23.29
N GLU A 190 0.30 -4.64 -23.95
CA GLU A 190 0.61 -5.29 -25.23
C GLU A 190 0.66 -6.80 -24.95
N GLN A 191 -0.11 -7.57 -25.70
CA GLN A 191 -0.02 -9.02 -25.61
C GLN A 191 1.35 -9.43 -26.14
N PRO A 192 2.08 -10.35 -25.45
CA PRO A 192 3.36 -10.85 -25.92
C PRO A 192 3.26 -11.61 -27.24
#